data_2f5411a580c2038b0d9bded67c8783ad
#
_entry.id   2f5411a580c2038b0d9bded67c8783ad
#
_cell.length_a   1.000
_cell.length_b   1.000
_cell.length_c   1.000
_cell.angle_alpha   90.00
_cell.angle_beta   90.00
_cell.angle_gamma   90.00
#
_symmetry.space_group_name_H-M   'P 1'
#
loop_
_entity.id
_entity.type
_entity.pdbx_description
1 polymer ?
#
loop_
_entity_poly.entity_id
_entity_poly.type
_entity_poly.pdbx_seq_one_letter_code
_entity_poly.pdbx_strand_id
1 'polypeptide(L)'
;MFSNVGIAETYIKNHDIEIVVANELLEKRAEFYKHNHPNTDVICGDITKKEIFEKVLSQAKDKNCEFLIATPPCQGMSIAGKMQENDPRNSLIKYAVKMIKELKPKYIIIENVIGVLKASILVNSEKIKIVDFLKKELKEYFINYKILDVADYGTPQTRKRAIFLISKNKLWEFPKKQKQITVREAISHLPSLESGENSSIEYHYAKKHNPRHILWLKHTPTGKTALNNEVYYPK
;
A
#
# COMPACT_ATOMS: atom_id res chain seq x y z
N MET A 1 5.98 -7.13 -5.31
CA MET A 1 6.57 -6.07 -6.18
C MET A 1 6.18 -4.70 -5.64
N PHE A 2 7.07 -3.70 -5.75
CA PHE A 2 6.89 -2.35 -5.16
C PHE A 2 6.72 -2.41 -3.64
N SER A 3 7.53 -3.25 -2.98
CA SER A 3 7.28 -3.76 -1.62
C SER A 3 7.51 -2.75 -0.50
N ASN A 4 8.06 -1.57 -0.81
CA ASN A 4 8.37 -0.56 0.19
C ASN A 4 9.20 -1.18 1.34
N VAL A 5 8.82 -0.98 2.60
CA VAL A 5 9.49 -1.51 3.78
C VAL A 5 8.84 -2.77 4.36
N GLY A 6 7.92 -3.41 3.64
CA GLY A 6 7.31 -4.69 4.02
C GLY A 6 6.21 -4.61 5.09
N ILE A 7 5.58 -3.44 5.27
CA ILE A 7 4.52 -3.30 6.29
C ILE A 7 3.27 -4.11 5.91
N ALA A 8 2.92 -4.18 4.62
CA ALA A 8 1.75 -4.93 4.16
C ALA A 8 1.87 -6.43 4.45
N GLU A 9 3.10 -6.92 4.53
CA GLU A 9 3.43 -8.32 4.73
C GLU A 9 3.67 -8.71 6.20
N THR A 10 3.65 -7.76 7.14
CA THR A 10 4.06 -7.99 8.53
C THR A 10 3.33 -9.16 9.20
N TYR A 11 2.04 -9.31 8.95
CA TYR A 11 1.21 -10.37 9.55
C TYR A 11 0.91 -11.54 8.62
N ILE A 12 1.42 -11.54 7.40
CA ILE A 12 1.12 -12.58 6.39
C ILE A 12 1.61 -13.96 6.85
N LYS A 13 2.76 -14.01 7.54
CA LYS A 13 3.29 -15.26 8.11
C LYS A 13 2.35 -15.96 9.09
N ASN A 14 1.39 -15.24 9.69
CA ASN A 14 0.39 -15.83 10.59
C ASN A 14 -0.69 -16.62 9.84
N HIS A 15 -0.62 -16.66 8.51
CA HIS A 15 -1.58 -17.30 7.62
C HIS A 15 -0.92 -18.35 6.71
N ASP A 16 0.19 -18.95 7.15
CA ASP A 16 0.96 -19.97 6.40
C ASP A 16 1.42 -19.48 5.01
N ILE A 17 1.68 -18.18 4.89
CA ILE A 17 2.20 -17.56 3.68
C ILE A 17 3.60 -17.02 3.96
N GLU A 18 4.57 -17.47 3.19
CA GLU A 18 5.94 -16.97 3.24
C GLU A 18 6.21 -16.02 2.07
N ILE A 19 6.85 -14.89 2.35
CA ILE A 19 7.32 -13.97 1.30
C ILE A 19 8.74 -14.36 0.92
N VAL A 20 8.88 -14.99 -0.21
CA VAL A 20 10.17 -15.53 -0.66
C VAL A 20 10.98 -14.57 -1.52
N VAL A 21 10.33 -13.65 -2.25
CA VAL A 21 10.99 -12.63 -3.09
C VAL A 21 10.29 -11.29 -2.97
N ALA A 22 11.05 -10.22 -2.81
CA ALA A 22 10.54 -8.84 -2.81
C ALA A 22 11.37 -7.96 -3.74
N ASN A 23 10.72 -6.94 -4.36
CA ASN A 23 11.42 -5.95 -5.16
C ASN A 23 11.02 -4.54 -4.73
N GLU A 24 12.01 -3.71 -4.47
CA GLU A 24 11.89 -2.30 -4.13
C GLU A 24 12.93 -1.48 -4.89
N LEU A 25 12.55 -0.28 -5.32
CA LEU A 25 13.40 0.64 -6.07
C LEU A 25 14.48 1.28 -5.21
N LEU A 26 14.11 1.71 -3.99
CA LEU A 26 14.95 2.54 -3.12
C LEU A 26 15.75 1.68 -2.15
N GLU A 27 17.08 1.79 -2.19
CA GLU A 27 18.02 1.02 -1.40
C GLU A 27 17.69 1.04 0.11
N LYS A 28 17.50 2.22 0.70
CA LYS A 28 17.15 2.35 2.12
C LYS A 28 15.87 1.61 2.52
N ARG A 29 14.90 1.53 1.60
CA ARG A 29 13.66 0.78 1.83
C ARG A 29 13.88 -0.72 1.67
N ALA A 30 14.67 -1.13 0.70
CA ALA A 30 15.04 -2.52 0.49
C ALA A 30 15.83 -3.08 1.68
N GLU A 31 16.77 -2.30 2.23
CA GLU A 31 17.52 -2.65 3.45
C GLU A 31 16.58 -2.80 4.65
N PHE A 32 15.65 -1.84 4.83
CA PHE A 32 14.67 -1.92 5.92
C PHE A 32 13.72 -3.10 5.74
N TYR A 33 13.31 -3.38 4.49
CA TYR A 33 12.52 -4.58 4.17
C TYR A 33 13.25 -5.85 4.59
N LYS A 34 14.51 -5.98 4.22
CA LYS A 34 15.35 -7.14 4.58
C LYS A 34 15.51 -7.31 6.09
N HIS A 35 15.60 -6.19 6.82
CA HIS A 35 15.63 -6.22 8.29
C HIS A 35 14.32 -6.80 8.87
N ASN A 36 13.16 -6.37 8.35
CA ASN A 36 11.85 -6.85 8.80
C ASN A 36 11.53 -8.30 8.36
N HIS A 37 12.08 -8.70 7.22
CA HIS A 37 11.84 -10.00 6.57
C HIS A 37 13.17 -10.67 6.19
N PRO A 38 13.96 -11.15 7.16
CA PRO A 38 15.34 -11.63 6.93
C PRO A 38 15.42 -12.84 6.00
N ASN A 39 14.36 -13.63 5.90
CA ASN A 39 14.29 -14.82 5.04
C ASN A 39 13.85 -14.52 3.60
N THR A 40 13.53 -13.25 3.28
CA THR A 40 13.09 -12.86 1.95
C THR A 40 14.28 -12.45 1.09
N ASP A 41 14.36 -12.91 -0.14
CA ASP A 41 15.28 -12.40 -1.14
C ASP A 41 14.82 -11.03 -1.64
N VAL A 42 15.48 -9.98 -1.15
CA VAL A 42 15.15 -8.60 -1.51
C VAL A 42 16.01 -8.15 -2.68
N ILE A 43 15.37 -7.88 -3.82
CA ILE A 43 16.01 -7.36 -5.02
C ILE A 43 15.78 -5.86 -5.09
N CYS A 44 16.83 -5.08 -4.80
CA CYS A 44 16.81 -3.63 -4.96
C CYS A 44 17.02 -3.28 -6.44
N GLY A 45 16.16 -2.42 -6.99
CA GLY A 45 16.31 -1.92 -8.34
C GLY A 45 14.98 -1.61 -9.03
N ASP A 46 15.12 -0.90 -10.16
CA ASP A 46 13.99 -0.48 -10.99
C ASP A 46 13.44 -1.69 -11.77
N ILE A 47 12.23 -2.09 -11.47
CA ILE A 47 11.54 -3.22 -12.12
C ILE A 47 11.31 -3.01 -13.61
N THR A 48 11.44 -1.78 -14.12
CA THR A 48 11.34 -1.51 -15.56
C THR A 48 12.60 -1.92 -16.33
N LYS A 49 13.71 -2.12 -15.63
CA LYS A 49 14.95 -2.61 -16.19
C LYS A 49 14.87 -4.12 -16.41
N LYS A 50 15.29 -4.55 -17.61
CA LYS A 50 15.17 -5.95 -18.04
C LYS A 50 15.87 -6.90 -17.06
N GLU A 51 17.10 -6.58 -16.66
CA GLU A 51 17.91 -7.37 -15.73
C GLU A 51 17.26 -7.55 -14.36
N ILE A 52 16.63 -6.48 -13.81
CA ILE A 52 15.92 -6.54 -12.53
C ILE A 52 14.65 -7.37 -12.67
N PHE A 53 13.85 -7.12 -13.72
CA PHE A 53 12.64 -7.88 -13.98
C PHE A 53 12.91 -9.38 -14.10
N GLU A 54 13.90 -9.76 -14.92
CA GLU A 54 14.28 -11.15 -15.14
C GLU A 54 14.81 -11.81 -13.86
N LYS A 55 15.60 -11.09 -13.06
CA LYS A 55 16.08 -11.58 -11.77
C LYS A 55 14.93 -11.87 -10.81
N VAL A 56 13.97 -10.94 -10.66
CA VAL A 56 12.77 -11.12 -9.80
C VAL A 56 11.96 -12.31 -10.30
N LEU A 57 11.73 -12.40 -11.61
CA LEU A 57 10.94 -13.48 -12.21
C LEU A 57 11.61 -14.85 -12.03
N SER A 58 12.92 -14.94 -12.29
CA SER A 58 13.66 -16.20 -12.12
C SER A 58 13.58 -16.69 -10.68
N GLN A 59 13.93 -15.84 -9.72
CA GLN A 59 13.86 -16.22 -8.30
C GLN A 59 12.46 -16.60 -7.85
N ALA A 60 11.43 -15.89 -8.35
CA ALA A 60 10.05 -16.23 -8.04
C ALA A 60 9.65 -17.61 -8.63
N LYS A 61 10.11 -17.94 -9.81
CA LYS A 61 9.90 -19.26 -10.43
C LYS A 61 10.66 -20.38 -9.70
N ASP A 62 11.93 -20.16 -9.39
CA ASP A 62 12.78 -21.12 -8.68
C ASP A 62 12.21 -21.50 -7.31
N LYS A 63 11.53 -20.54 -6.66
CA LYS A 63 10.86 -20.73 -5.37
C LYS A 63 9.38 -21.10 -5.49
N ASN A 64 8.88 -21.41 -6.69
CA ASN A 64 7.49 -21.80 -6.95
C ASN A 64 6.47 -20.81 -6.37
N CYS A 65 6.68 -19.50 -6.54
CA CYS A 65 5.76 -18.49 -6.06
C CYS A 65 4.36 -18.64 -6.66
N GLU A 66 3.37 -18.90 -5.83
CA GLU A 66 1.96 -19.03 -6.22
C GLU A 66 1.13 -17.79 -5.92
N PHE A 67 1.66 -16.85 -5.13
CA PHE A 67 0.98 -15.64 -4.68
C PHE A 67 1.80 -14.40 -5.00
N LEU A 68 1.19 -13.42 -5.65
CA LEU A 68 1.82 -12.14 -5.99
C LEU A 68 1.07 -10.98 -5.35
N ILE A 69 1.81 -10.12 -4.64
CA ILE A 69 1.33 -8.82 -4.19
C ILE A 69 2.02 -7.73 -5.00
N ALA A 70 1.26 -6.81 -5.57
CA ALA A 70 1.78 -5.67 -6.30
C ALA A 70 1.10 -4.37 -5.85
N THR A 71 1.90 -3.38 -5.43
CA THR A 71 1.42 -2.06 -5.01
C THR A 71 2.08 -0.96 -5.86
N PRO A 72 1.83 -0.95 -7.20
CA PRO A 72 2.51 -0.02 -8.10
C PRO A 72 2.16 1.43 -7.73
N PRO A 73 3.14 2.33 -7.67
CA PRO A 73 2.91 3.72 -7.34
C PRO A 73 1.99 4.39 -8.37
N CYS A 74 1.12 5.26 -7.88
CA CYS A 74 0.11 5.97 -8.68
C CYS A 74 0.08 7.46 -8.35
N GLN A 75 1.25 8.08 -8.24
CA GLN A 75 1.35 9.49 -7.82
C GLN A 75 0.64 10.44 -8.79
N GLY A 76 0.52 10.10 -10.07
CA GLY A 76 -0.28 10.83 -11.04
C GLY A 76 -1.79 10.68 -10.88
N MET A 77 -2.27 9.74 -10.03
CA MET A 77 -3.70 9.43 -9.84
C MET A 77 -4.19 9.78 -8.44
N SER A 78 -3.31 10.23 -7.55
CA SER A 78 -3.65 10.57 -6.16
C SER A 78 -4.25 11.97 -6.06
N ILE A 79 -5.33 12.12 -5.28
CA ILE A 79 -5.94 13.41 -4.95
C ILE A 79 -4.94 14.34 -4.26
N ALA A 80 -3.98 13.80 -3.52
CA ALA A 80 -2.88 14.56 -2.90
C ALA A 80 -1.72 14.87 -3.87
N GLY A 81 -1.73 14.32 -5.08
CA GLY A 81 -0.77 14.57 -6.15
C GLY A 81 -1.34 15.52 -7.20
N LYS A 82 -0.49 15.93 -8.16
CA LYS A 82 -0.88 16.86 -9.24
C LYS A 82 -1.81 16.26 -10.31
N MET A 83 -2.39 15.07 -10.11
CA MET A 83 -3.27 14.34 -11.06
C MET A 83 -2.78 14.40 -12.51
N GLN A 84 -1.50 14.16 -12.75
CA GLN A 84 -0.90 14.22 -14.08
C GLN A 84 -1.19 12.90 -14.83
N GLU A 85 -2.06 12.94 -15.81
CA GLU A 85 -2.41 11.77 -16.64
C GLU A 85 -1.20 11.09 -17.29
N ASN A 86 -0.19 11.87 -17.66
CA ASN A 86 1.02 11.41 -18.37
C ASN A 86 2.18 11.05 -17.44
N ASP A 87 1.96 10.89 -16.14
CA ASP A 87 3.03 10.46 -15.23
C ASP A 87 3.51 9.05 -15.63
N PRO A 88 4.81 8.87 -15.94
CA PRO A 88 5.34 7.57 -16.36
C PRO A 88 5.13 6.47 -15.33
N ARG A 89 4.95 6.83 -14.05
CA ARG A 89 4.65 5.88 -12.97
C ARG A 89 3.28 5.22 -13.11
N ASN A 90 2.34 5.85 -13.82
CA ASN A 90 1.03 5.25 -14.12
C ASN A 90 1.17 4.00 -14.99
N SER A 91 2.28 3.88 -15.74
CA SER A 91 2.55 2.72 -16.59
C SER A 91 3.16 1.53 -15.84
N LEU A 92 3.55 1.69 -14.56
CA LEU A 92 4.17 0.62 -13.78
C LEU A 92 3.23 -0.58 -13.53
N ILE A 93 1.92 -0.36 -13.60
CA ILE A 93 0.93 -1.44 -13.59
C ILE A 93 1.15 -2.45 -14.72
N LYS A 94 1.72 -2.04 -15.86
CA LYS A 94 2.05 -2.94 -16.98
C LYS A 94 3.11 -3.98 -16.59
N TYR A 95 4.05 -3.60 -15.74
CA TYR A 95 5.08 -4.52 -15.25
C TYR A 95 4.52 -5.53 -14.24
N ALA A 96 3.53 -5.12 -13.43
CA ALA A 96 2.78 -6.07 -12.62
C ALA A 96 2.04 -7.09 -13.50
N VAL A 97 1.35 -6.62 -14.54
CA VAL A 97 0.66 -7.51 -15.51
C VAL A 97 1.65 -8.41 -16.25
N LYS A 98 2.79 -7.87 -16.69
CA LYS A 98 3.85 -8.67 -17.33
C LYS A 98 4.35 -9.78 -16.39
N MET A 99 4.61 -9.45 -15.13
CA MET A 99 5.01 -10.44 -14.12
C MET A 99 3.94 -11.52 -13.94
N ILE A 100 2.66 -11.14 -13.84
CA ILE A 100 1.55 -12.10 -13.71
C ILE A 100 1.51 -13.06 -14.92
N LYS A 101 1.67 -12.54 -16.13
CA LYS A 101 1.63 -13.36 -17.37
C LYS A 101 2.78 -14.35 -17.47
N GLU A 102 3.95 -13.98 -16.97
CA GLU A 102 5.17 -14.81 -17.06
C GLU A 102 5.34 -15.76 -15.87
N LEU A 103 4.95 -15.34 -14.66
CA LEU A 103 4.98 -16.16 -13.44
C LEU A 103 3.78 -17.11 -13.34
N LYS A 104 2.61 -16.66 -13.83
CA LYS A 104 1.31 -17.36 -13.76
C LYS A 104 0.90 -17.78 -12.34
N PRO A 105 0.98 -16.90 -11.34
CA PRO A 105 0.64 -17.22 -9.97
C PRO A 105 -0.84 -17.60 -9.84
N LYS A 106 -1.21 -18.38 -8.81
CA LYS A 106 -2.60 -18.78 -8.54
C LYS A 106 -3.43 -17.63 -7.99
N TYR A 107 -2.81 -16.77 -7.17
CA TYR A 107 -3.46 -15.66 -6.47
C TYR A 107 -2.67 -14.37 -6.62
N ILE A 108 -3.37 -13.27 -6.85
CA ILE A 108 -2.74 -11.95 -7.00
C ILE A 108 -3.57 -10.92 -6.23
N ILE A 109 -2.89 -10.07 -5.48
CA ILE A 109 -3.45 -8.84 -4.92
C ILE A 109 -2.78 -7.64 -5.59
N ILE A 110 -3.59 -6.74 -6.15
CA ILE A 110 -3.12 -5.42 -6.55
C ILE A 110 -3.81 -4.38 -5.66
N GLU A 111 -3.01 -3.57 -4.96
CA GLU A 111 -3.51 -2.44 -4.16
C GLU A 111 -3.16 -1.12 -4.83
N ASN A 112 -4.10 -0.18 -4.75
CA ASN A 112 -3.87 1.16 -5.26
C ASN A 112 -4.78 2.20 -4.59
N VAL A 113 -4.55 3.49 -4.87
CA VAL A 113 -5.51 4.54 -4.48
C VAL A 113 -6.79 4.42 -5.28
N ILE A 114 -7.90 4.97 -4.76
CA ILE A 114 -9.22 4.87 -5.40
C ILE A 114 -9.27 5.45 -6.82
N GLY A 115 -8.40 6.42 -7.12
CA GLY A 115 -8.29 7.03 -8.45
C GLY A 115 -7.94 6.05 -9.58
N VAL A 116 -7.31 4.91 -9.26
CA VAL A 116 -6.94 3.88 -10.25
C VAL A 116 -8.15 3.35 -11.02
N LEU A 117 -9.32 3.31 -10.39
CA LEU A 117 -10.56 2.81 -11.02
C LEU A 117 -11.07 3.70 -12.17
N LYS A 118 -10.68 4.97 -12.18
CA LYS A 118 -11.03 5.94 -13.22
C LYS A 118 -9.86 6.26 -14.16
N ALA A 119 -8.65 5.91 -13.74
CA ALA A 119 -7.43 6.25 -14.45
C ALA A 119 -7.24 5.42 -15.72
N SER A 120 -6.54 6.01 -16.68
CA SER A 120 -6.15 5.38 -17.94
C SER A 120 -4.65 5.36 -18.10
N ILE A 121 -4.17 4.44 -18.93
CA ILE A 121 -2.77 4.33 -19.35
C ILE A 121 -2.70 4.28 -20.88
N LEU A 122 -1.55 4.61 -21.44
CA LEU A 122 -1.28 4.44 -22.86
C LEU A 122 -0.77 3.03 -23.12
N VAL A 123 -1.39 2.31 -24.04
CA VAL A 123 -0.95 1.01 -24.54
C VAL A 123 -0.95 1.09 -26.07
N ASN A 124 0.21 0.95 -26.70
CA ASN A 124 0.37 1.10 -28.15
C ASN A 124 -0.26 2.39 -28.71
N SER A 125 -0.02 3.51 -28.02
CA SER A 125 -0.59 4.83 -28.32
C SER A 125 -2.10 5.00 -28.13
N GLU A 126 -2.80 3.98 -27.69
CA GLU A 126 -4.21 4.04 -27.34
C GLU A 126 -4.41 4.22 -25.84
N LYS A 127 -5.35 5.10 -25.48
CA LYS A 127 -5.73 5.33 -24.08
C LYS A 127 -6.75 4.28 -23.64
N ILE A 128 -6.37 3.45 -22.65
CA ILE A 128 -7.23 2.42 -22.09
C ILE A 128 -7.37 2.61 -20.57
N LYS A 129 -8.57 2.43 -20.02
CA LYS A 129 -8.75 2.42 -18.56
C LYS A 129 -7.99 1.26 -17.93
N ILE A 130 -7.38 1.49 -16.75
CA ILE A 130 -6.59 0.46 -16.07
C ILE A 130 -7.41 -0.80 -15.79
N VAL A 131 -8.67 -0.66 -15.38
CA VAL A 131 -9.55 -1.80 -15.13
C VAL A 131 -9.78 -2.62 -16.42
N ASP A 132 -9.99 -1.95 -17.55
CA ASP A 132 -10.21 -2.62 -18.84
C ASP A 132 -8.92 -3.27 -19.36
N PHE A 133 -7.77 -2.61 -19.13
CA PHE A 133 -6.46 -3.17 -19.40
C PHE A 133 -6.23 -4.47 -18.60
N LEU A 134 -6.49 -4.46 -17.29
CA LEU A 134 -6.36 -5.66 -16.45
C LEU A 134 -7.26 -6.80 -16.97
N LYS A 135 -8.53 -6.52 -17.26
CA LYS A 135 -9.47 -7.51 -17.80
C LYS A 135 -9.04 -8.06 -19.17
N LYS A 136 -8.52 -7.19 -20.04
CA LYS A 136 -8.03 -7.56 -21.37
C LYS A 136 -6.80 -8.46 -21.30
N GLU A 137 -5.83 -8.11 -20.46
CA GLU A 137 -4.54 -8.79 -20.38
C GLU A 137 -4.57 -10.08 -19.55
N LEU A 138 -5.49 -10.17 -18.58
CA LEU A 138 -5.59 -11.29 -17.63
C LEU A 138 -6.89 -12.08 -17.81
N LYS A 139 -7.24 -12.39 -19.07
CA LYS A 139 -8.48 -13.12 -19.45
C LYS A 139 -8.59 -14.51 -18.80
N GLU A 140 -7.47 -15.12 -18.44
CA GLU A 140 -7.41 -16.43 -17.79
C GLU A 140 -7.68 -16.39 -16.29
N TYR A 141 -7.92 -15.19 -15.74
CA TYR A 141 -8.12 -14.97 -14.32
C TYR A 141 -9.50 -14.41 -14.02
N PHE A 142 -10.06 -14.78 -12.89
CA PHE A 142 -11.21 -14.12 -12.28
C PHE A 142 -10.72 -12.86 -11.57
N ILE A 143 -11.30 -11.70 -11.90
CA ILE A 143 -10.93 -10.41 -11.32
C ILE A 143 -12.11 -9.87 -10.53
N ASN A 144 -11.95 -9.79 -9.21
CA ASN A 144 -12.86 -9.11 -8.30
C ASN A 144 -12.19 -7.85 -7.75
N TYR A 145 -12.87 -6.71 -7.76
CA TYR A 145 -12.29 -5.48 -7.24
C TYR A 145 -13.34 -4.58 -6.61
N LYS A 146 -12.95 -3.91 -5.54
CA LYS A 146 -13.78 -2.87 -4.90
C LYS A 146 -12.92 -1.88 -4.12
N ILE A 147 -13.56 -0.79 -3.70
CA ILE A 147 -12.97 0.14 -2.73
C ILE A 147 -13.20 -0.43 -1.34
N LEU A 148 -12.12 -0.62 -0.59
CA LEU A 148 -12.15 -0.96 0.84
C LEU A 148 -11.79 0.27 1.66
N ASP A 149 -12.49 0.46 2.79
CA ASP A 149 -12.02 1.31 3.87
C ASP A 149 -11.44 0.42 4.97
N VAL A 150 -10.19 0.63 5.34
CA VAL A 150 -9.55 -0.21 6.36
C VAL A 150 -10.23 -0.12 7.72
N ALA A 151 -10.99 0.96 7.98
CA ALA A 151 -11.83 1.07 9.17
C ALA A 151 -12.87 -0.06 9.27
N ASP A 152 -13.38 -0.55 8.13
CA ASP A 152 -14.35 -1.66 8.07
C ASP A 152 -13.71 -3.03 8.41
N TYR A 153 -12.42 -3.07 8.69
CA TYR A 153 -11.65 -4.28 8.97
C TYR A 153 -10.86 -4.20 10.28
N GLY A 154 -11.37 -3.41 11.24
CA GLY A 154 -10.82 -3.33 12.60
C GLY A 154 -9.58 -2.42 12.75
N THR A 155 -9.27 -1.59 11.76
CA THR A 155 -8.20 -0.61 11.86
C THR A 155 -8.77 0.75 12.28
N PRO A 156 -8.23 1.43 13.33
CA PRO A 156 -8.73 2.73 13.80
C PRO A 156 -8.27 3.88 12.87
N GLN A 157 -8.48 3.71 11.58
CA GLN A 157 -8.08 4.67 10.55
C GLN A 157 -9.05 4.62 9.36
N THR A 158 -9.55 5.76 8.94
CA THR A 158 -10.24 5.89 7.64
C THR A 158 -9.20 5.98 6.53
N ARG A 159 -9.10 4.92 5.73
CA ARG A 159 -8.17 4.83 4.60
C ARG A 159 -8.77 3.99 3.48
N LYS A 160 -9.25 4.65 2.45
CA LYS A 160 -9.87 3.98 1.30
C LYS A 160 -8.84 3.58 0.25
N ARG A 161 -8.91 2.33 -0.21
CA ARG A 161 -8.05 1.78 -1.27
C ARG A 161 -8.86 0.95 -2.26
N ALA A 162 -8.45 0.99 -3.51
CA ALA A 162 -8.92 0.05 -4.51
C ALA A 162 -8.09 -1.24 -4.39
N ILE A 163 -8.75 -2.35 -4.11
CA ILE A 163 -8.13 -3.67 -4.01
C ILE A 163 -8.68 -4.53 -5.13
N PHE A 164 -7.76 -5.16 -5.86
CA PHE A 164 -8.07 -6.19 -6.85
C PHE A 164 -7.64 -7.54 -6.28
N LEU A 165 -8.59 -8.45 -6.14
CA LEU A 165 -8.37 -9.87 -5.83
C LEU A 165 -8.50 -10.63 -7.14
N ILE A 166 -7.39 -11.22 -7.56
CA ILE A 166 -7.29 -11.89 -8.85
C ILE A 166 -6.87 -13.32 -8.60
N SER A 167 -7.58 -14.27 -9.18
CA SER A 167 -7.30 -15.69 -8.98
C SER A 167 -7.58 -16.53 -10.22
N LYS A 168 -6.88 -17.67 -10.33
CA LYS A 168 -6.90 -18.52 -11.53
C LYS A 168 -8.10 -19.46 -11.59
N ASN A 169 -8.54 -19.99 -10.45
CA ASN A 169 -9.46 -21.13 -10.44
C ASN A 169 -10.92 -20.74 -10.15
N LYS A 170 -11.16 -19.69 -9.36
CA LYS A 170 -12.50 -19.25 -8.97
C LYS A 170 -12.48 -17.78 -8.55
N LEU A 171 -13.64 -17.14 -8.54
CA LEU A 171 -13.75 -15.78 -8.03
C LEU A 171 -13.32 -15.73 -6.56
N TRP A 172 -12.34 -14.87 -6.27
CA TRP A 172 -11.87 -14.65 -4.91
C TRP A 172 -12.72 -13.56 -4.25
N GLU A 173 -13.41 -13.93 -3.18
CA GLU A 173 -14.31 -13.03 -2.49
C GLU A 173 -13.60 -12.19 -1.44
N PHE A 174 -14.12 -11.00 -1.20
CA PHE A 174 -13.63 -10.12 -0.15
C PHE A 174 -14.12 -10.59 1.22
N PRO A 175 -13.30 -10.41 2.28
CA PRO A 175 -13.72 -10.75 3.63
C PRO A 175 -14.93 -9.91 4.06
N LYS A 176 -15.70 -10.45 5.02
CA LYS A 176 -16.82 -9.73 5.66
C LYS A 176 -16.29 -8.55 6.46
N LYS A 177 -17.04 -7.46 6.45
CA LYS A 177 -16.75 -6.30 7.28
C LYS A 177 -16.81 -6.66 8.77
N GLN A 178 -15.96 -6.02 9.55
CA GLN A 178 -15.90 -6.12 11.00
C GLN A 178 -16.45 -4.83 11.64
N LYS A 179 -16.69 -4.86 12.95
CA LYS A 179 -17.02 -3.65 13.71
C LYS A 179 -15.88 -2.66 13.60
N GLN A 180 -16.21 -1.41 13.25
CA GLN A 180 -15.24 -0.31 13.28
C GLN A 180 -14.86 -0.01 14.73
N ILE A 181 -13.59 0.30 14.94
CA ILE A 181 -13.06 0.77 16.21
C ILE A 181 -12.54 2.20 16.07
N THR A 182 -12.69 2.98 17.12
CA THR A 182 -12.18 4.34 17.15
C THR A 182 -10.73 4.39 17.60
N VAL A 183 -10.02 5.48 17.28
CA VAL A 183 -8.69 5.73 17.85
C VAL A 183 -8.73 5.71 19.39
N ARG A 184 -9.79 6.26 19.99
CA ARG A 184 -9.97 6.23 21.44
C ARG A 184 -10.02 4.80 21.98
N GLU A 185 -10.84 3.91 21.40
CA GLU A 185 -10.90 2.49 21.80
C GLU A 185 -9.55 1.80 21.66
N ALA A 186 -8.76 2.17 20.64
CA ALA A 186 -7.47 1.53 20.37
C ALA A 186 -6.35 1.96 21.32
N ILE A 187 -6.30 3.24 21.75
CA ILE A 187 -5.14 3.78 22.47
C ILE A 187 -5.46 4.46 23.81
N SER A 188 -6.73 4.50 24.26
CA SER A 188 -7.08 5.20 25.52
C SER A 188 -6.49 4.56 26.79
N HIS A 189 -5.97 3.35 26.69
CA HIS A 189 -5.25 2.67 27.78
C HIS A 189 -3.80 3.17 27.92
N LEU A 190 -3.27 3.91 26.94
CA LEU A 190 -1.93 4.47 27.00
C LEU A 190 -1.95 5.78 27.83
N PRO A 191 -0.92 6.06 28.65
CA PRO A 191 -0.82 7.32 29.36
C PRO A 191 -0.71 8.50 28.40
N SER A 192 -1.31 9.65 28.77
CA SER A 192 -1.09 10.89 28.02
C SER A 192 0.35 11.36 28.17
N LEU A 193 0.90 11.89 27.07
CA LEU A 193 2.24 12.47 27.04
C LEU A 193 2.17 13.90 26.54
N GLU A 194 2.92 14.79 27.21
CA GLU A 194 3.18 16.13 26.73
C GLU A 194 4.34 16.15 25.71
N SER A 195 4.49 17.25 25.02
CA SER A 195 5.50 17.43 23.99
C SER A 195 6.93 17.19 24.52
N GLY A 196 7.60 16.16 24.03
CA GLY A 196 8.96 15.76 24.40
C GLY A 196 9.04 14.75 25.54
N GLU A 197 7.90 14.29 26.05
CA GLU A 197 7.88 13.25 27.11
C GLU A 197 8.00 11.83 26.55
N ASN A 198 8.53 10.94 27.39
CA ASN A 198 8.62 9.51 27.15
C ASN A 198 7.88 8.76 28.26
N SER A 199 7.29 7.62 27.91
CA SER A 199 6.76 6.68 28.89
C SER A 199 7.70 5.46 29.04
N SER A 200 7.39 4.59 29.99
CA SER A 200 8.05 3.28 30.13
C SER A 200 7.61 2.26 29.07
N ILE A 201 6.60 2.56 28.27
CA ILE A 201 6.08 1.69 27.21
C ILE A 201 6.96 1.85 25.98
N GLU A 202 7.44 0.74 25.43
CA GLU A 202 8.27 0.73 24.23
C GLU A 202 7.61 1.47 23.06
N TYR A 203 8.36 2.32 22.37
CA TYR A 203 7.91 3.19 21.27
C TYR A 203 6.82 4.21 21.63
N HIS A 204 6.43 4.34 22.91
CA HIS A 204 5.45 5.32 23.35
C HIS A 204 6.15 6.58 23.89
N TYR A 205 6.38 7.53 22.99
CA TYR A 205 7.02 8.82 23.28
C TYR A 205 6.39 9.94 22.47
N ALA A 206 6.36 11.15 23.00
CA ALA A 206 5.91 12.34 22.31
C ALA A 206 7.10 13.10 21.74
N LYS A 207 7.10 13.29 20.42
CA LYS A 207 8.12 14.11 19.76
C LYS A 207 8.05 15.56 20.25
N LYS A 208 9.21 16.20 20.47
CA LYS A 208 9.23 17.61 20.84
C LYS A 208 8.70 18.47 19.70
N HIS A 209 7.67 19.27 19.98
CA HIS A 209 7.03 20.18 19.06
C HIS A 209 7.42 21.64 19.31
N ASN A 210 7.27 22.47 18.29
CA ASN A 210 7.38 23.92 18.43
C ASN A 210 6.27 24.42 19.37
N PRO A 211 6.56 25.35 20.31
CA PRO A 211 5.56 25.90 21.24
C PRO A 211 4.29 26.43 20.56
N ARG A 212 4.43 27.04 19.38
CA ARG A 212 3.29 27.50 18.58
C ARG A 212 2.37 26.35 18.13
N HIS A 213 2.94 25.20 17.73
CA HIS A 213 2.14 24.02 17.37
C HIS A 213 1.42 23.43 18.60
N ILE A 214 2.05 23.48 19.78
CA ILE A 214 1.42 23.03 21.03
C ILE A 214 0.18 23.86 21.32
N LEU A 215 0.25 25.19 21.18
CA LEU A 215 -0.90 26.08 21.35
C LEU A 215 -2.01 25.76 20.33
N TRP A 216 -1.67 25.51 19.08
CA TRP A 216 -2.67 25.11 18.08
C TRP A 216 -3.37 23.82 18.48
N LEU A 217 -2.62 22.79 18.87
CA LEU A 217 -3.18 21.50 19.28
C LEU A 217 -4.06 21.62 20.51
N LYS A 218 -3.60 22.37 21.54
CA LYS A 218 -4.33 22.59 22.80
C LYS A 218 -5.71 23.22 22.58
N HIS A 219 -5.83 24.10 21.60
CA HIS A 219 -7.07 24.84 21.32
C HIS A 219 -7.83 24.29 20.09
N THR A 220 -7.42 23.16 19.54
CA THR A 220 -8.15 22.52 18.45
C THR A 220 -9.19 21.55 19.01
N PRO A 221 -10.50 21.75 18.72
CA PRO A 221 -11.55 20.85 19.21
C PRO A 221 -11.39 19.43 18.67
N THR A 222 -11.87 18.44 19.42
CA THR A 222 -11.88 17.05 19.01
C THR A 222 -12.59 16.87 17.66
N GLY A 223 -11.99 16.14 16.75
CA GLY A 223 -12.53 15.88 15.41
C GLY A 223 -12.41 17.04 14.42
N LYS A 224 -11.69 18.09 14.80
CA LYS A 224 -11.43 19.28 13.96
C LYS A 224 -9.96 19.38 13.58
N THR A 225 -9.66 20.27 12.66
CA THR A 225 -8.28 20.63 12.27
C THR A 225 -7.86 21.93 12.99
N ALA A 226 -6.56 22.22 12.98
CA ALA A 226 -6.06 23.47 13.53
C ALA A 226 -6.66 24.72 12.86
N LEU A 227 -7.17 24.61 11.63
CA LEU A 227 -7.88 25.68 10.93
C LEU A 227 -9.25 26.02 11.55
N ASN A 228 -9.79 25.13 12.39
CA ASN A 228 -11.03 25.35 13.14
C ASN A 228 -10.78 25.90 14.56
N ASN A 229 -9.54 26.30 14.85
CA ASN A 229 -9.15 26.85 16.11
C ASN A 229 -9.45 28.35 16.12
N GLU A 230 -10.33 28.79 17.02
CA GLU A 230 -10.77 30.19 17.11
C GLU A 230 -9.80 31.07 17.95
N VAL A 231 -8.93 30.43 18.76
CA VAL A 231 -8.03 31.13 19.67
C VAL A 231 -6.64 31.31 19.10
N TYR A 232 -6.07 30.25 18.54
CA TYR A 232 -4.72 30.24 17.95
C TYR A 232 -4.77 29.69 16.53
N TYR A 233 -5.23 30.52 15.62
CA TYR A 233 -5.36 30.16 14.20
C TYR A 233 -4.00 30.13 13.49
N PRO A 234 -3.65 29.05 12.78
CA PRO A 234 -2.45 29.02 11.94
C PRO A 234 -2.64 29.95 10.74
N LYS A 235 -1.79 30.97 10.66
CA LYS A 235 -1.74 31.91 9.51
C LYS A 235 -0.92 31.36 8.38
#